data_567ef244910c815855fb0f98a175f4cc
#
_entry.id   567ef244910c815855fb0f98a175f4cc
#
_cell.length_a   1.000
_cell.length_b   1.000
_cell.length_c   1.000
_cell.angle_alpha   90.00
_cell.angle_beta   90.00
_cell.angle_gamma   90.00
#
_symmetry.space_group_name_H-M   'P 1'
#
loop_
_entity.id
_entity.type
_entity.pdbx_description
1 polymer ?
#
loop_
_entity_poly.entity_id
_entity_poly.type
_entity_poly.pdbx_seq_one_letter_code
_entity_poly.pdbx_strand_id
1 'polypeptide(L)'
;VFAPSTVSAAEVKLAGAVVSGLFYSKAESAEHSNLVLAGVGEAPDDTCFKILGKEDLGNGYYVRFNLSSNVTSDTGSFSGHNGLFSSTYMSFGNQQFEVTAGRMSGLTVSGDPYSVYAATHANMTYAQLAGIAPANITFQAGALTNAVAFTTHGSRFVVRGVYSNGDSNIGAIGDTEVTEDWSDRRHVAQLGAMWLGEKLKTAVVYSFEMPGQLANADGSRDVRRKNTHALHLIGSWHLAGKQGPGIAGILYASRNEWRIGAVPDLSTFVGDGRIGSSQEGLDNVAVHVSAKYPVGRHLFTAAAGYLHSKWNGKSTKSGYTEGSMVMGGVVYYYSLSKSTRCYAAASWADGRKLLDAAPRLNRVMGTVGLMKYF
;
A
#
# COMPACT_ATOMS: atom_id res chain seq x y z
N VAL A 1 -18.82 -41.38 15.55
CA VAL A 1 -19.28 -40.52 16.66
C VAL A 1 -18.11 -39.62 17.00
N PHE A 2 -18.12 -38.37 16.47
CA PHE A 2 -17.16 -37.37 16.90
C PHE A 2 -17.59 -36.88 18.27
N ALA A 3 -16.76 -37.09 19.28
CA ALA A 3 -16.96 -36.47 20.58
C ALA A 3 -16.88 -34.94 20.33
N PRO A 4 -17.79 -34.12 20.89
CA PRO A 4 -17.64 -32.68 20.82
C PRO A 4 -16.37 -32.33 21.62
N SER A 5 -15.29 -32.00 20.90
CA SER A 5 -14.21 -31.26 21.50
C SER A 5 -14.81 -29.97 22.05
N THR A 6 -14.50 -29.62 23.28
CA THR A 6 -14.86 -28.33 23.85
C THR A 6 -14.33 -27.25 22.93
N VAL A 7 -15.19 -26.75 22.04
CA VAL A 7 -14.88 -25.64 21.15
C VAL A 7 -14.62 -24.45 22.06
N SER A 8 -13.39 -23.96 22.07
CA SER A 8 -13.06 -22.72 22.78
C SER A 8 -13.89 -21.62 22.12
N ALA A 9 -14.55 -20.80 22.93
CA ALA A 9 -15.34 -19.69 22.41
C ALA A 9 -14.45 -18.81 21.52
N ALA A 10 -14.94 -18.45 20.32
CA ALA A 10 -14.23 -17.58 19.42
C ALA A 10 -13.90 -16.25 20.11
N GLU A 11 -12.63 -15.88 20.14
CA GLU A 11 -12.22 -14.57 20.64
C GLU A 11 -12.50 -13.53 19.57
N VAL A 12 -13.38 -12.55 19.88
CA VAL A 12 -13.67 -11.42 18.98
C VAL A 12 -13.13 -10.15 19.63
N LYS A 13 -12.31 -9.40 18.88
CA LYS A 13 -11.71 -8.13 19.31
C LYS A 13 -12.17 -7.00 18.42
N LEU A 14 -12.53 -5.89 19.04
CA LEU A 14 -12.62 -4.60 18.37
C LEU A 14 -11.29 -3.88 18.55
N ALA A 15 -10.71 -3.38 17.46
CA ALA A 15 -9.47 -2.62 17.45
C ALA A 15 -9.56 -1.49 16.42
N GLY A 16 -8.74 -0.47 16.58
CA GLY A 16 -8.74 0.61 15.62
C GLY A 16 -7.88 1.80 16.03
N ALA A 17 -8.05 2.87 15.28
CA ALA A 17 -7.42 4.15 15.56
C ALA A 17 -8.38 5.29 15.20
N VAL A 18 -8.33 6.35 15.97
CA VAL A 18 -8.89 7.66 15.60
C VAL A 18 -7.72 8.62 15.43
N VAL A 19 -7.62 9.20 14.24
CA VAL A 19 -6.58 10.15 13.86
C VAL A 19 -7.23 11.44 13.43
N SER A 20 -6.80 12.55 14.01
CA SER A 20 -7.30 13.87 13.66
C SER A 20 -6.16 14.87 13.71
N GLY A 21 -6.15 15.82 12.77
CA GLY A 21 -5.10 16.81 12.69
C GLY A 21 -5.34 17.81 11.57
N LEU A 22 -4.41 18.72 11.40
CA LEU A 22 -4.37 19.67 10.29
C LEU A 22 -3.41 19.15 9.23
N PHE A 23 -3.84 19.19 7.98
CA PHE A 23 -3.05 18.84 6.82
C PHE A 23 -2.90 20.06 5.90
N TYR A 24 -1.66 20.35 5.57
CA TYR A 24 -1.27 21.36 4.60
C TYR A 24 -0.68 20.72 3.37
N SER A 25 -1.07 21.18 2.19
CA SER A 25 -0.42 20.78 0.94
C SER A 25 -0.38 21.93 -0.05
N LYS A 26 0.73 22.02 -0.79
CA LYS A 26 0.89 22.91 -1.92
C LYS A 26 1.57 22.16 -3.06
N ALA A 27 0.87 21.98 -4.18
CA ALA A 27 1.48 21.52 -5.41
C ALA A 27 2.21 22.68 -6.09
N GLU A 28 3.32 22.41 -6.80
CA GLU A 28 4.10 23.44 -7.49
C GLU A 28 3.27 24.18 -8.54
N SER A 29 2.44 23.45 -9.27
CA SER A 29 1.53 24.01 -10.28
C SER A 29 0.27 24.66 -9.73
N ALA A 30 0.03 24.59 -8.41
CA ALA A 30 -1.18 25.13 -7.80
C ALA A 30 -0.99 26.60 -7.39
N GLU A 31 -1.95 27.45 -7.79
CA GLU A 31 -1.99 28.86 -7.41
C GLU A 31 -2.19 29.01 -5.88
N HIS A 32 -2.97 28.12 -5.28
CA HIS A 32 -3.29 28.18 -3.84
C HIS A 32 -2.82 26.92 -3.09
N SER A 33 -2.54 27.07 -1.81
CA SER A 33 -2.30 25.96 -0.89
C SER A 33 -3.61 25.49 -0.26
N ASN A 34 -3.67 24.20 0.09
CA ASN A 34 -4.77 23.63 0.86
C ASN A 34 -4.38 23.50 2.33
N LEU A 35 -5.27 23.92 3.23
CA LEU A 35 -5.20 23.63 4.66
C LEU A 35 -6.56 23.07 5.08
N VAL A 36 -6.58 21.80 5.46
CA VAL A 36 -7.81 21.07 5.77
C VAL A 36 -7.61 20.21 7.03
N LEU A 37 -8.70 19.68 7.58
CA LEU A 37 -8.59 18.58 8.54
C LEU A 37 -8.07 17.33 7.79
N ALA A 38 -7.14 16.63 8.41
CA ALA A 38 -6.49 15.48 7.79
C ALA A 38 -7.50 14.32 7.59
N GLY A 39 -7.68 13.95 6.34
CA GLY A 39 -8.42 12.75 5.91
C GLY A 39 -7.52 11.52 5.79
N VAL A 40 -8.02 10.51 5.08
CA VAL A 40 -7.27 9.28 4.81
C VAL A 40 -6.06 9.57 3.92
N GLY A 41 -4.89 9.07 4.32
CA GLY A 41 -3.62 9.27 3.61
C GLY A 41 -2.96 10.63 3.84
N GLU A 42 -3.56 11.52 4.65
CA GLU A 42 -3.07 12.87 4.95
C GLU A 42 -2.44 12.99 6.34
N ALA A 43 -2.58 11.94 7.14
CA ALA A 43 -1.92 11.76 8.43
C ALA A 43 -0.94 10.58 8.38
N PRO A 44 -0.07 10.43 9.39
CA PRO A 44 0.85 9.28 9.46
C PRO A 44 0.17 7.91 9.61
N ASP A 45 -1.10 7.88 9.99
CA ASP A 45 -1.95 6.69 10.09
C ASP A 45 -3.39 7.09 9.73
N ASP A 46 -4.25 6.13 9.44
CA ASP A 46 -5.64 6.38 9.07
C ASP A 46 -6.59 6.09 10.25
N THR A 47 -7.67 6.86 10.34
CA THR A 47 -8.80 6.49 11.19
C THR A 47 -9.42 5.21 10.66
N CYS A 48 -9.47 4.18 11.50
CA CYS A 48 -9.99 2.88 11.12
C CYS A 48 -10.62 2.14 12.30
N PHE A 49 -11.50 1.20 11.99
CA PHE A 49 -11.91 0.18 12.95
C PHE A 49 -11.76 -1.22 12.33
N LYS A 50 -11.55 -2.23 13.19
CA LYS A 50 -11.33 -3.61 12.79
C LYS A 50 -12.08 -4.52 13.77
N ILE A 51 -12.81 -5.47 13.21
CA ILE A 51 -13.40 -6.59 13.95
C ILE A 51 -12.58 -7.81 13.61
N LEU A 52 -11.87 -8.35 14.58
CA LEU A 52 -10.95 -9.47 14.42
C LEU A 52 -11.50 -10.65 15.22
N GLY A 53 -11.56 -11.82 14.59
CA GLY A 53 -11.97 -13.03 15.28
C GLY A 53 -10.95 -14.15 15.10
N LYS A 54 -10.81 -14.99 16.14
CA LYS A 54 -10.00 -16.20 16.08
C LYS A 54 -10.69 -17.30 16.87
N GLU A 55 -10.77 -18.49 16.29
CA GLU A 55 -11.27 -19.71 16.89
C GLU A 55 -10.20 -20.80 16.79
N ASP A 56 -9.93 -21.48 17.88
CA ASP A 56 -9.08 -22.66 17.92
C ASP A 56 -9.94 -23.90 17.64
N LEU A 57 -9.60 -24.62 16.59
CA LEU A 57 -10.30 -25.83 16.14
C LEU A 57 -9.76 -27.11 16.79
N GLY A 58 -8.76 -27.00 17.67
CA GLY A 58 -8.01 -28.14 18.21
C GLY A 58 -6.89 -28.63 17.30
N ASN A 59 -6.01 -29.47 17.85
CA ASN A 59 -4.85 -30.04 17.15
C ASN A 59 -3.93 -28.99 16.49
N GLY A 60 -3.92 -27.75 17.00
CA GLY A 60 -3.11 -26.64 16.50
C GLY A 60 -3.68 -25.95 15.26
N TYR A 61 -4.86 -26.33 14.79
CA TYR A 61 -5.56 -25.62 13.71
C TYR A 61 -6.44 -24.49 14.25
N TYR A 62 -6.59 -23.47 13.44
CA TYR A 62 -7.44 -22.31 13.75
C TYR A 62 -8.14 -21.76 12.50
N VAL A 63 -9.23 -21.07 12.75
CA VAL A 63 -9.86 -20.14 11.80
C VAL A 63 -9.75 -18.74 12.37
N ARG A 64 -9.48 -17.76 11.51
CA ARG A 64 -9.56 -16.35 11.86
C ARG A 64 -10.25 -15.55 10.78
N PHE A 65 -10.83 -14.43 11.16
CA PHE A 65 -11.39 -13.47 10.22
C PHE A 65 -10.98 -12.04 10.56
N ASN A 66 -11.06 -11.18 9.55
CA ASN A 66 -10.85 -9.74 9.66
C ASN A 66 -11.93 -9.01 8.86
N LEU A 67 -12.57 -8.04 9.49
CA LEU A 67 -13.42 -7.03 8.88
C LEU A 67 -12.83 -5.67 9.26
N SER A 68 -12.26 -4.95 8.31
CA SER A 68 -11.61 -3.66 8.56
C SER A 68 -12.17 -2.57 7.66
N SER A 69 -12.37 -1.39 8.21
CA SER A 69 -12.83 -0.22 7.49
C SER A 69 -11.98 0.99 7.83
N ASN A 70 -11.63 1.79 6.83
CA ASN A 70 -11.04 3.10 7.03
C ASN A 70 -12.14 4.17 6.97
N VAL A 71 -12.04 5.18 7.79
CA VAL A 71 -13.00 6.28 7.92
C VAL A 71 -12.26 7.59 7.73
N THR A 72 -12.83 8.49 6.95
CA THR A 72 -12.33 9.85 6.78
C THR A 72 -12.74 10.65 7.99
N SER A 73 -11.81 11.05 8.83
CA SER A 73 -12.10 11.65 10.14
C SER A 73 -12.73 13.04 10.06
N ASP A 74 -12.54 13.73 8.95
CA ASP A 74 -13.11 15.07 8.67
C ASP A 74 -14.58 15.01 8.24
N THR A 75 -14.97 13.97 7.47
CA THR A 75 -16.32 13.86 6.91
C THR A 75 -17.15 12.72 7.53
N GLY A 76 -16.52 11.78 8.25
CA GLY A 76 -17.15 10.57 8.74
C GLY A 76 -17.46 9.54 7.65
N SER A 77 -17.05 9.78 6.42
CA SER A 77 -17.29 8.87 5.29
C SER A 77 -16.36 7.65 5.35
N PHE A 78 -16.84 6.52 4.86
CA PHE A 78 -15.97 5.36 4.64
C PHE A 78 -15.07 5.60 3.42
N SER A 79 -13.78 5.39 3.59
CA SER A 79 -12.77 5.57 2.53
C SER A 79 -12.52 4.29 1.72
N GLY A 80 -13.46 3.38 1.71
CA GLY A 80 -13.38 2.16 0.90
C GLY A 80 -13.97 2.40 -0.49
N HIS A 81 -13.28 1.96 -1.53
CA HIS A 81 -13.89 1.87 -2.87
C HIS A 81 -15.13 0.98 -2.79
N ASN A 82 -16.31 1.56 -2.94
CA ASN A 82 -17.61 0.90 -3.08
C ASN A 82 -18.01 -0.10 -1.96
N GLY A 83 -17.58 0.11 -0.70
CA GLY A 83 -18.00 -0.77 0.38
C GLY A 83 -17.61 -0.31 1.77
N LEU A 84 -18.32 -0.82 2.77
CA LEU A 84 -18.05 -0.57 4.19
C LEU A 84 -16.67 -1.07 4.62
N PHE A 85 -16.21 -2.21 4.06
CA PHE A 85 -14.97 -2.84 4.48
C PHE A 85 -13.88 -2.73 3.42
N SER A 86 -12.74 -2.15 3.78
CA SER A 86 -11.52 -2.11 2.97
C SER A 86 -10.83 -3.48 2.90
N SER A 87 -10.97 -4.29 3.96
CA SER A 87 -10.48 -5.67 4.00
C SER A 87 -11.55 -6.58 4.64
N THR A 88 -11.83 -7.71 3.99
CA THR A 88 -12.80 -8.72 4.46
C THR A 88 -12.27 -10.08 4.06
N TYR A 89 -11.73 -10.83 5.00
CA TYR A 89 -11.17 -12.15 4.70
C TYR A 89 -11.32 -13.12 5.86
N MET A 90 -11.24 -14.41 5.50
CA MET A 90 -11.15 -15.52 6.43
C MET A 90 -9.88 -16.31 6.16
N SER A 91 -9.24 -16.80 7.21
CA SER A 91 -8.05 -17.65 7.10
C SER A 91 -8.26 -18.94 7.86
N PHE A 92 -7.71 -20.01 7.31
CA PHE A 92 -7.56 -21.31 7.97
C PHE A 92 -6.07 -21.66 8.00
N GLY A 93 -5.57 -22.14 9.12
CA GLY A 93 -4.17 -22.45 9.23
C GLY A 93 -3.78 -23.18 10.50
N ASN A 94 -2.49 -23.37 10.63
CA ASN A 94 -1.83 -23.94 11.82
C ASN A 94 -0.48 -23.26 12.03
N GLN A 95 0.40 -23.85 12.84
CA GLN A 95 1.74 -23.32 13.09
C GLN A 95 2.68 -23.35 11.86
N GLN A 96 2.36 -24.11 10.83
CA GLN A 96 3.22 -24.29 9.65
C GLN A 96 2.74 -23.49 8.44
N PHE A 97 1.44 -23.34 8.27
CA PHE A 97 0.87 -22.64 7.11
C PHE A 97 -0.46 -21.95 7.43
N GLU A 98 -0.83 -21.02 6.57
CA GLU A 98 -2.14 -20.37 6.55
C GLU A 98 -2.60 -20.18 5.11
N VAL A 99 -3.86 -20.48 4.86
CA VAL A 99 -4.60 -20.15 3.63
C VAL A 99 -5.61 -19.07 3.97
N THR A 100 -5.65 -18.02 3.18
CA THR A 100 -6.56 -16.88 3.38
C THR A 100 -7.37 -16.65 2.11
N ALA A 101 -8.66 -16.39 2.23
CA ALA A 101 -9.54 -16.06 1.13
C ALA A 101 -10.39 -14.83 1.45
N GLY A 102 -10.63 -13.98 0.43
CA GLY A 102 -11.46 -12.79 0.55
C GLY A 102 -10.80 -11.54 -0.04
N ARG A 103 -11.21 -10.36 0.46
CA ARG A 103 -10.61 -9.08 0.10
C ARG A 103 -9.48 -8.75 1.06
N MET A 104 -8.27 -8.64 0.54
CA MET A 104 -7.06 -8.39 1.33
C MET A 104 -6.09 -7.49 0.56
N SER A 105 -5.10 -6.94 1.24
CA SER A 105 -4.05 -6.16 0.58
C SER A 105 -3.00 -7.03 -0.08
N GLY A 106 -2.41 -6.51 -1.15
CA GLY A 106 -1.24 -7.13 -1.78
C GLY A 106 0.00 -7.09 -0.89
N LEU A 107 1.02 -7.87 -1.26
CA LEU A 107 2.24 -8.04 -0.45
C LEU A 107 3.09 -6.77 -0.31
N THR A 108 2.94 -5.80 -1.20
CA THR A 108 3.72 -4.55 -1.21
C THR A 108 2.91 -3.32 -0.83
N VAL A 109 1.71 -3.50 -0.29
CA VAL A 109 0.89 -2.40 0.22
C VAL A 109 1.43 -1.93 1.56
N SER A 110 1.71 -0.64 1.66
CA SER A 110 2.27 -0.03 2.87
C SER A 110 1.25 -0.04 4.01
N GLY A 111 1.71 -0.37 5.23
CA GLY A 111 0.88 -0.33 6.44
C GLY A 111 -0.06 -1.52 6.67
N ASP A 112 -0.18 -2.45 5.74
CA ASP A 112 -1.04 -3.61 5.88
C ASP A 112 -0.30 -4.79 6.56
N PRO A 113 -0.96 -5.58 7.44
CA PRO A 113 -0.34 -6.73 8.09
C PRO A 113 0.12 -7.84 7.13
N TYR A 114 -0.48 -7.94 5.95
CA TYR A 114 -0.01 -8.85 4.90
C TYR A 114 1.20 -8.32 4.13
N SER A 115 1.49 -7.03 4.25
CA SER A 115 2.61 -6.40 3.55
C SER A 115 3.94 -7.01 3.99
N VAL A 116 4.76 -7.32 2.99
CA VAL A 116 6.16 -7.71 3.22
C VAL A 116 6.95 -6.54 3.83
N TYR A 117 6.58 -5.30 3.54
CA TYR A 117 7.15 -4.11 4.18
C TYR A 117 6.90 -4.12 5.69
N ALA A 118 5.68 -4.44 6.13
CA ALA A 118 5.34 -4.55 7.55
C ALA A 118 6.11 -5.71 8.23
N ALA A 119 6.20 -6.87 7.58
CA ALA A 119 6.90 -8.03 8.11
C ALA A 119 8.41 -7.78 8.26
N THR A 120 9.02 -7.09 7.31
CA THR A 120 10.45 -6.73 7.32
C THR A 120 10.71 -5.42 8.06
N HIS A 121 9.69 -4.66 8.44
CA HIS A 121 9.78 -3.28 8.95
C HIS A 121 10.50 -2.32 8.00
N ALA A 122 10.41 -2.59 6.69
CA ALA A 122 11.05 -1.77 5.68
C ALA A 122 10.36 -0.41 5.51
N ASN A 123 9.07 -0.32 5.83
CA ASN A 123 8.36 0.95 5.96
C ASN A 123 8.46 1.45 7.40
N MET A 124 9.55 2.10 7.73
CA MET A 124 9.79 2.64 9.08
C MET A 124 9.05 3.95 9.33
N THR A 125 8.60 4.61 8.28
CA THR A 125 7.72 5.76 8.32
C THR A 125 6.32 5.28 7.97
N TYR A 126 5.46 5.07 8.91
CA TYR A 126 4.06 4.68 8.67
C TYR A 126 3.22 5.80 8.00
N ALA A 127 3.87 6.86 7.54
CA ALA A 127 3.22 7.96 6.87
C ALA A 127 2.89 7.59 5.43
N GLN A 128 1.64 7.60 5.07
CA GLN A 128 1.17 7.55 3.69
C GLN A 128 1.29 8.92 2.98
N LEU A 129 1.94 9.87 3.62
CA LEU A 129 2.20 11.17 3.04
C LEU A 129 3.02 11.01 1.76
N ALA A 130 2.51 11.55 0.67
CA ALA A 130 3.26 11.58 -0.57
C ALA A 130 4.62 12.21 -0.30
N GLY A 131 5.68 11.59 -0.76
CA GLY A 131 7.04 12.01 -0.53
C GLY A 131 7.77 11.27 0.60
N ILE A 132 7.10 10.43 1.41
CA ILE A 132 7.78 9.64 2.45
C ILE A 132 7.58 8.15 2.24
N ALA A 133 6.36 7.71 1.90
CA ALA A 133 6.06 6.29 1.80
C ALA A 133 6.62 5.66 0.52
N PRO A 134 7.18 4.44 0.59
CA PRO A 134 7.63 3.71 -0.60
C PRO A 134 6.50 3.46 -1.59
N ALA A 135 5.25 3.45 -1.14
CA ALA A 135 4.05 3.37 -1.96
C ALA A 135 3.95 4.46 -3.06
N ASN A 136 4.69 5.56 -2.92
CA ASN A 136 4.65 6.63 -3.91
C ASN A 136 5.57 6.40 -5.10
N ILE A 137 6.52 5.49 -5.00
CA ILE A 137 7.53 5.21 -6.03
C ILE A 137 7.66 3.73 -6.40
N THR A 138 6.90 2.84 -5.76
CA THR A 138 6.94 1.41 -6.04
C THR A 138 5.56 0.87 -6.38
N PHE A 139 5.50 -0.23 -7.12
CA PHE A 139 4.26 -0.91 -7.47
C PHE A 139 3.45 -1.30 -6.24
N GLN A 140 2.20 -0.91 -6.24
CA GLN A 140 1.22 -1.25 -5.22
C GLN A 140 0.07 -2.01 -5.86
N ALA A 141 -0.09 -3.28 -5.50
CA ALA A 141 -1.21 -4.06 -5.98
C ALA A 141 -2.57 -3.53 -5.49
N GLY A 142 -2.56 -2.75 -4.41
CA GLY A 142 -3.76 -2.22 -3.78
C GLY A 142 -4.52 -3.28 -2.99
N ALA A 143 -5.79 -3.02 -2.74
CA ALA A 143 -6.70 -4.01 -2.20
C ALA A 143 -7.08 -5.01 -3.30
N LEU A 144 -6.88 -6.28 -3.02
CA LEU A 144 -7.14 -7.39 -3.92
C LEU A 144 -8.48 -8.01 -3.55
N THR A 145 -9.43 -7.99 -4.48
CA THR A 145 -10.74 -8.66 -4.34
C THR A 145 -10.65 -10.07 -4.94
N ASN A 146 -11.54 -10.96 -4.53
CA ASN A 146 -11.54 -12.36 -4.98
C ASN A 146 -10.14 -12.98 -4.90
N ALA A 147 -9.48 -12.77 -3.75
CA ALA A 147 -8.09 -13.14 -3.56
C ALA A 147 -7.97 -14.39 -2.70
N VAL A 148 -6.96 -15.19 -3.02
CA VAL A 148 -6.50 -16.31 -2.21
C VAL A 148 -5.02 -16.13 -1.94
N ALA A 149 -4.62 -16.30 -0.68
CA ALA A 149 -3.23 -16.23 -0.27
C ALA A 149 -2.81 -17.48 0.47
N PHE A 150 -1.54 -17.85 0.31
CA PHE A 150 -0.87 -18.89 1.06
C PHE A 150 0.35 -18.34 1.77
N THR A 151 0.52 -18.70 3.03
CA THR A 151 1.67 -18.26 3.84
C THR A 151 2.26 -19.48 4.54
N THR A 152 3.58 -19.64 4.48
CA THR A 152 4.29 -20.60 5.33
C THR A 152 4.68 -19.91 6.64
N HIS A 153 4.66 -20.65 7.73
CA HIS A 153 5.09 -20.18 9.05
C HIS A 153 6.40 -20.87 9.47
N GLY A 154 7.50 -20.54 8.80
CA GLY A 154 8.83 -20.97 9.23
C GLY A 154 9.35 -20.08 10.39
N SER A 155 10.30 -20.59 11.17
CA SER A 155 10.88 -19.85 12.30
C SER A 155 11.55 -18.54 11.90
N ARG A 156 12.18 -18.50 10.74
CA ARG A 156 12.85 -17.31 10.17
C ARG A 156 12.60 -17.11 8.69
N PHE A 157 12.32 -18.19 7.96
CA PHE A 157 12.05 -18.13 6.54
C PHE A 157 10.55 -18.28 6.29
N VAL A 158 9.95 -17.29 5.64
CA VAL A 158 8.51 -17.22 5.34
C VAL A 158 8.34 -17.00 3.85
N VAL A 159 7.47 -17.78 3.24
CA VAL A 159 7.02 -17.57 1.85
C VAL A 159 5.56 -17.16 1.89
N ARG A 160 5.21 -16.12 1.15
CA ARG A 160 3.83 -15.66 0.95
C ARG A 160 3.53 -15.55 -0.51
N GLY A 161 2.43 -16.16 -0.94
CA GLY A 161 1.88 -16.00 -2.27
C GLY A 161 0.47 -15.46 -2.18
N VAL A 162 0.07 -14.57 -3.08
CA VAL A 162 -1.31 -14.12 -3.25
C VAL A 162 -1.66 -14.10 -4.71
N TYR A 163 -2.85 -14.55 -5.01
CA TYR A 163 -3.45 -14.45 -6.32
C TYR A 163 -4.83 -13.81 -6.19
N SER A 164 -5.16 -12.91 -7.09
CA SER A 164 -6.46 -12.26 -7.18
C SER A 164 -6.95 -12.29 -8.62
N ASN A 165 -8.19 -12.68 -8.78
CA ASN A 165 -8.99 -12.45 -9.96
C ASN A 165 -9.89 -11.24 -9.67
N GLY A 166 -9.24 -10.11 -9.41
CA GLY A 166 -9.89 -8.92 -8.89
C GLY A 166 -10.68 -8.17 -9.94
N ASP A 167 -11.40 -7.25 -9.39
CA ASP A 167 -12.19 -6.26 -10.04
C ASP A 167 -11.34 -5.37 -10.99
N SER A 168 -11.88 -5.03 -12.14
CA SER A 168 -11.30 -4.11 -13.13
C SER A 168 -11.22 -2.66 -12.62
N ASN A 169 -11.77 -2.36 -11.45
CA ASN A 169 -12.10 -1.03 -10.94
C ASN A 169 -10.99 -0.30 -10.19
N ILE A 170 -9.72 -0.61 -10.40
CA ILE A 170 -8.67 0.29 -9.93
C ILE A 170 -8.47 1.39 -10.99
N GLY A 171 -9.22 2.46 -10.82
CA GLY A 171 -9.09 3.68 -11.62
C GLY A 171 -10.34 4.13 -12.38
N ALA A 172 -11.39 3.34 -12.43
CA ALA A 172 -12.67 3.79 -12.97
C ALA A 172 -13.55 4.34 -11.83
N ILE A 173 -13.63 5.66 -11.72
CA ILE A 173 -14.63 6.31 -10.88
C ILE A 173 -15.98 6.08 -11.55
N GLY A 174 -16.81 5.20 -10.98
CA GLY A 174 -18.22 5.10 -11.33
C GLY A 174 -18.72 3.79 -11.91
N ASP A 175 -17.89 2.77 -12.10
CA ASP A 175 -18.40 1.50 -12.63
C ASP A 175 -18.84 0.56 -11.48
N THR A 176 -20.15 0.36 -11.36
CA THR A 176 -20.80 -0.40 -10.28
C THR A 176 -21.09 -1.86 -10.65
N GLU A 177 -20.86 -2.27 -11.88
CA GLU A 177 -21.09 -3.65 -12.31
C GLU A 177 -19.79 -4.46 -12.31
N VAL A 178 -19.68 -5.34 -11.34
CA VAL A 178 -18.68 -6.40 -11.31
C VAL A 178 -19.14 -7.46 -12.32
N THR A 179 -18.64 -7.38 -13.55
CA THR A 179 -18.83 -8.51 -14.48
C THR A 179 -17.98 -9.68 -13.98
N GLU A 180 -18.60 -10.83 -13.78
CA GLU A 180 -17.90 -12.04 -13.30
C GLU A 180 -17.15 -12.78 -14.41
N ASP A 181 -16.87 -12.13 -15.53
CA ASP A 181 -16.14 -12.73 -16.63
C ASP A 181 -14.64 -12.83 -16.30
N TRP A 182 -14.15 -14.07 -16.24
CA TRP A 182 -12.75 -14.39 -15.97
C TRP A 182 -11.78 -13.74 -16.97
N SER A 183 -12.15 -13.66 -18.23
CA SER A 183 -11.25 -13.25 -19.31
C SER A 183 -10.96 -11.76 -19.33
N ASP A 184 -11.88 -10.93 -18.82
CA ASP A 184 -11.83 -9.46 -18.91
C ASP A 184 -11.37 -8.78 -17.62
N ARG A 185 -11.10 -9.59 -16.58
CA ARG A 185 -10.69 -9.08 -15.28
C ARG A 185 -9.20 -8.80 -15.19
N ARG A 186 -8.88 -7.95 -14.24
CA ARG A 186 -7.51 -7.75 -13.78
C ARG A 186 -7.07 -8.95 -12.95
N HIS A 187 -5.97 -9.59 -13.32
CA HIS A 187 -5.35 -10.63 -12.54
C HIS A 187 -4.07 -10.11 -11.89
N VAL A 188 -3.88 -10.41 -10.61
CA VAL A 188 -2.67 -10.07 -9.87
C VAL A 188 -2.15 -11.32 -9.19
N ALA A 189 -0.87 -11.62 -9.38
CA ALA A 189 -0.15 -12.62 -8.66
C ALA A 189 1.10 -12.00 -8.01
N GLN A 190 1.32 -12.26 -6.72
CA GLN A 190 2.53 -11.84 -6.03
C GLN A 190 3.11 -13.02 -5.26
N LEU A 191 4.43 -13.13 -5.29
CA LEU A 191 5.19 -14.11 -4.50
C LEU A 191 6.29 -13.37 -3.74
N GLY A 192 6.29 -13.54 -2.41
CA GLY A 192 7.29 -12.98 -1.52
C GLY A 192 8.00 -14.06 -0.73
N ALA A 193 9.33 -14.00 -0.67
CA ALA A 193 10.16 -14.81 0.19
C ALA A 193 10.92 -13.91 1.17
N MET A 194 10.87 -14.23 2.46
CA MET A 194 11.36 -13.36 3.53
C MET A 194 12.29 -14.14 4.47
N TRP A 195 13.39 -13.52 4.84
CA TRP A 195 14.22 -13.87 5.97
C TRP A 195 13.95 -12.91 7.14
N LEU A 196 13.42 -13.44 8.24
CA LEU A 196 12.98 -12.65 9.40
C LEU A 196 13.94 -12.89 10.58
N GLY A 197 15.21 -12.47 10.45
CA GLY A 197 16.18 -12.51 11.52
C GLY A 197 15.89 -11.47 12.63
N GLU A 198 16.59 -11.55 13.74
CA GLU A 198 16.37 -10.64 14.88
C GLU A 198 16.77 -9.18 14.56
N LYS A 199 17.94 -8.97 14.00
CA LYS A 199 18.47 -7.66 13.63
C LYS A 199 18.30 -7.35 12.16
N LEU A 200 18.61 -8.31 11.29
CA LEU A 200 18.48 -8.16 9.84
C LEU A 200 17.26 -8.92 9.36
N LYS A 201 16.43 -8.26 8.57
CA LYS A 201 15.33 -8.85 7.83
C LYS A 201 15.45 -8.47 6.37
N THR A 202 15.21 -9.41 5.50
CA THR A 202 15.25 -9.19 4.05
C THR A 202 14.08 -9.87 3.38
N ALA A 203 13.70 -9.37 2.23
CA ALA A 203 12.69 -10.01 1.39
C ALA A 203 12.93 -9.72 -0.08
N VAL A 204 12.45 -10.62 -0.91
CA VAL A 204 12.24 -10.42 -2.34
C VAL A 204 10.75 -10.61 -2.62
N VAL A 205 10.15 -9.71 -3.40
CA VAL A 205 8.77 -9.82 -3.87
C VAL A 205 8.74 -9.65 -5.37
N TYR A 206 8.21 -10.64 -6.05
CA TYR A 206 7.86 -10.53 -7.46
C TYR A 206 6.36 -10.33 -7.59
N SER A 207 5.96 -9.37 -8.41
CA SER A 207 4.56 -9.06 -8.72
C SER A 207 4.32 -9.16 -10.21
N PHE A 208 3.26 -9.83 -10.56
CA PHE A 208 2.75 -9.92 -11.93
C PHE A 208 1.33 -9.38 -11.94
N GLU A 209 1.05 -8.48 -12.87
CA GLU A 209 -0.29 -7.97 -13.12
C GLU A 209 -0.62 -8.10 -14.60
N MET A 210 -1.72 -8.76 -14.87
CA MET A 210 -2.39 -8.76 -16.17
C MET A 210 -3.54 -7.78 -16.05
N PRO A 211 -3.42 -6.55 -16.60
CA PRO A 211 -4.49 -5.59 -16.54
C PRO A 211 -5.68 -6.09 -17.36
N GLY A 212 -6.90 -5.94 -16.82
CA GLY A 212 -8.12 -6.24 -17.55
C GLY A 212 -8.28 -5.34 -18.77
N GLN A 213 -9.28 -5.63 -19.59
CA GLN A 213 -9.67 -4.73 -20.67
C GLN A 213 -10.21 -3.42 -20.09
N LEU A 214 -9.76 -2.30 -20.63
CA LEU A 214 -10.29 -0.99 -20.27
C LEU A 214 -11.53 -0.70 -21.09
N ALA A 215 -12.58 -0.24 -20.41
CA ALA A 215 -13.73 0.32 -21.09
C ALA A 215 -13.35 1.68 -21.69
N ASN A 216 -13.61 1.87 -22.98
CA ASN A 216 -13.59 3.18 -23.62
C ASN A 216 -14.79 4.00 -23.15
N ALA A 217 -14.79 5.31 -23.39
CA ALA A 217 -15.89 6.21 -23.06
C ALA A 217 -17.23 5.83 -23.74
N ASP A 218 -17.19 5.06 -24.82
CA ASP A 218 -18.33 4.52 -25.56
C ASP A 218 -18.76 3.12 -25.10
N GLY A 219 -18.12 2.56 -24.05
CA GLY A 219 -18.40 1.24 -23.52
C GLY A 219 -17.71 0.10 -24.27
N SER A 220 -16.98 0.36 -25.36
CA SER A 220 -16.18 -0.67 -26.04
C SER A 220 -14.94 -1.02 -25.21
N ARG A 221 -14.50 -2.28 -25.29
CA ARG A 221 -13.34 -2.81 -24.51
C ARG A 221 -12.26 -3.34 -25.44
N ASP A 222 -11.67 -2.47 -26.24
CA ASP A 222 -10.78 -2.93 -27.33
C ASP A 222 -9.30 -2.95 -26.99
N VAL A 223 -8.87 -2.35 -25.86
CA VAL A 223 -7.45 -2.18 -25.56
C VAL A 223 -7.02 -3.02 -24.38
N ARG A 224 -6.22 -4.03 -24.62
CA ARG A 224 -5.46 -4.74 -23.57
C ARG A 224 -4.12 -4.06 -23.35
N ARG A 225 -3.87 -3.66 -22.11
CA ARG A 225 -2.54 -3.20 -21.69
C ARG A 225 -1.56 -4.35 -21.62
N LYS A 226 -0.29 -4.06 -21.83
CA LYS A 226 0.79 -5.03 -21.59
C LYS A 226 0.85 -5.40 -20.12
N ASN A 227 1.25 -6.63 -19.87
CA ASN A 227 1.39 -7.13 -18.49
C ASN A 227 2.48 -6.36 -17.75
N THR A 228 2.20 -6.05 -16.49
CA THR A 228 3.15 -5.44 -15.56
C THR A 228 3.94 -6.52 -14.84
N HIS A 229 5.24 -6.33 -14.77
CA HIS A 229 6.16 -7.12 -13.96
C HIS A 229 6.87 -6.17 -13.00
N ALA A 230 6.93 -6.53 -11.72
CA ALA A 230 7.60 -5.71 -10.72
C ALA A 230 8.39 -6.58 -9.73
N LEU A 231 9.59 -6.12 -9.41
CA LEU A 231 10.50 -6.78 -8.47
C LEU A 231 10.88 -5.80 -7.37
N HIS A 232 10.72 -6.24 -6.12
CA HIS A 232 11.16 -5.52 -4.94
C HIS A 232 12.23 -6.33 -4.21
N LEU A 233 13.35 -5.70 -3.89
CA LEU A 233 14.34 -6.20 -2.94
C LEU A 233 14.27 -5.32 -1.70
N ILE A 234 14.02 -5.92 -0.55
CA ILE A 234 13.69 -5.22 0.68
C ILE A 234 14.65 -5.65 1.76
N GLY A 235 15.19 -4.69 2.52
CA GLY A 235 16.04 -4.97 3.66
C GLY A 235 15.76 -4.02 4.82
N SER A 236 15.88 -4.52 6.04
CA SER A 236 15.85 -3.67 7.24
C SER A 236 16.82 -4.20 8.28
N TRP A 237 17.47 -3.28 8.96
CA TRP A 237 18.42 -3.57 10.03
C TRP A 237 18.08 -2.76 11.29
N HIS A 238 18.04 -3.45 12.45
CA HIS A 238 17.70 -2.88 13.74
C HIS A 238 18.88 -3.05 14.70
N LEU A 239 19.40 -1.95 15.22
CA LEU A 239 20.57 -1.93 16.10
C LEU A 239 20.30 -2.61 17.43
N ALA A 240 19.12 -2.41 18.01
CA ALA A 240 18.75 -2.89 19.33
C ALA A 240 17.39 -3.59 19.33
N GLY A 241 17.15 -4.51 18.37
CA GLY A 241 15.89 -5.20 18.20
C GLY A 241 14.76 -4.27 17.66
N LYS A 242 13.54 -4.78 17.62
CA LYS A 242 12.37 -4.09 16.98
C LYS A 242 12.07 -2.69 17.53
N GLN A 243 12.37 -2.47 18.81
CA GLN A 243 12.09 -1.21 19.53
C GLN A 243 13.22 -0.19 19.40
N GLY A 244 14.41 -0.59 18.92
CA GLY A 244 15.58 0.26 18.79
C GLY A 244 15.64 1.06 17.49
N PRO A 245 16.72 1.86 17.33
CA PRO A 245 17.04 2.50 16.08
C PRO A 245 17.18 1.50 14.95
N GLY A 246 16.81 1.91 13.75
CA GLY A 246 16.89 1.02 12.60
C GLY A 246 16.86 1.80 11.29
N ILE A 247 17.34 1.13 10.25
CA ILE A 247 17.29 1.59 8.86
C ILE A 247 16.61 0.54 8.00
N ALA A 248 16.00 0.97 6.92
CA ALA A 248 15.45 0.08 5.90
C ALA A 248 15.68 0.64 4.51
N GLY A 249 15.77 -0.25 3.53
CA GLY A 249 15.89 0.10 2.13
C GLY A 249 15.04 -0.80 1.25
N ILE A 250 14.62 -0.25 0.11
CA ILE A 250 13.89 -0.93 -0.94
C ILE A 250 14.56 -0.57 -2.26
N LEU A 251 14.94 -1.59 -3.03
CA LEU A 251 15.28 -1.46 -4.43
C LEU A 251 14.12 -2.03 -5.25
N TYR A 252 13.74 -1.30 -6.24
CA TYR A 252 12.56 -1.60 -7.04
C TYR A 252 12.84 -1.46 -8.53
N ALA A 253 12.29 -2.38 -9.32
CA ALA A 253 12.24 -2.29 -10.77
C ALA A 253 10.92 -2.83 -11.29
N SER A 254 10.35 -2.17 -12.30
CA SER A 254 9.16 -2.65 -12.99
C SER A 254 9.26 -2.49 -14.50
N ARG A 255 8.40 -3.22 -15.19
CA ARG A 255 8.21 -3.12 -16.63
C ARG A 255 6.73 -3.04 -16.96
N ASN A 256 6.40 -2.14 -17.90
CA ASN A 256 5.03 -1.89 -18.37
C ASN A 256 4.05 -1.55 -17.24
N GLU A 257 4.50 -0.85 -16.21
CA GLU A 257 3.62 -0.39 -15.14
C GLU A 257 2.75 0.77 -15.66
N TRP A 258 1.45 0.67 -15.49
CA TRP A 258 0.52 1.69 -16.00
C TRP A 258 0.18 2.78 -14.99
N ARG A 259 0.81 2.74 -13.84
CA ARG A 259 0.68 3.73 -12.76
C ARG A 259 2.03 3.91 -12.05
N ILE A 260 2.19 5.00 -11.34
CA ILE A 260 3.35 5.26 -10.48
C ILE A 260 2.87 5.23 -9.04
N GLY A 261 3.27 4.19 -8.30
CA GLY A 261 2.88 4.04 -6.91
C GLY A 261 1.37 4.16 -6.71
N ALA A 262 0.96 5.13 -5.92
CA ALA A 262 -0.44 5.45 -5.67
C ALA A 262 -1.07 6.41 -6.70
N VAL A 263 -0.33 6.83 -7.75
CA VAL A 263 -0.87 7.66 -8.82
C VAL A 263 -1.58 6.77 -9.86
N PRO A 264 -2.91 6.73 -9.88
CA PRO A 264 -3.64 5.73 -10.66
C PRO A 264 -3.74 6.07 -12.16
N ASP A 265 -3.41 7.29 -12.56
CA ASP A 265 -3.75 7.79 -13.87
C ASP A 265 -2.55 8.17 -14.72
N LEU A 266 -2.25 7.34 -15.72
CA LEU A 266 -1.24 7.64 -16.73
C LEU A 266 -1.66 8.72 -17.73
N SER A 267 -2.94 9.13 -17.76
CA SER A 267 -3.40 10.19 -18.68
C SER A 267 -2.65 11.50 -18.48
N THR A 268 -2.08 11.70 -17.28
CA THR A 268 -1.19 12.82 -16.99
C THR A 268 0.06 12.83 -17.83
N PHE A 269 0.54 11.66 -18.28
CA PHE A 269 1.81 11.50 -19.00
C PHE A 269 1.63 11.29 -20.50
N VAL A 270 0.49 10.76 -20.95
CA VAL A 270 0.25 10.47 -22.38
C VAL A 270 -0.44 11.62 -23.11
N GLY A 271 -0.08 11.83 -24.36
CA GLY A 271 -0.42 13.03 -25.11
C GLY A 271 -1.89 13.21 -25.50
N ASP A 272 -2.66 12.10 -25.67
CA ASP A 272 -4.04 12.15 -26.16
C ASP A 272 -5.12 12.22 -25.08
N GLY A 273 -4.71 12.12 -23.80
CA GLY A 273 -5.63 12.15 -22.68
C GLY A 273 -6.55 10.92 -22.55
N ARG A 274 -6.35 9.91 -23.40
CA ARG A 274 -7.14 8.68 -23.40
C ARG A 274 -6.35 7.55 -22.77
N ILE A 275 -6.67 7.20 -21.53
CA ILE A 275 -6.06 6.05 -20.83
C ILE A 275 -6.28 4.75 -21.61
N GLY A 276 -7.40 4.64 -22.34
CA GLY A 276 -7.79 3.47 -23.10
C GLY A 276 -7.02 3.22 -24.38
N SER A 277 -6.30 4.22 -24.94
CA SER A 277 -5.68 4.09 -26.25
C SER A 277 -4.27 3.52 -26.25
N SER A 278 -3.60 3.42 -25.10
CA SER A 278 -2.22 2.92 -25.02
C SER A 278 -2.14 1.55 -24.38
N GLN A 279 -1.51 0.62 -25.12
CA GLN A 279 -1.13 -0.69 -24.58
C GLN A 279 0.15 -0.63 -23.74
N GLU A 280 0.91 0.45 -23.88
CA GLU A 280 2.23 0.62 -23.29
C GLU A 280 2.11 1.11 -21.84
N GLY A 281 3.15 0.81 -21.04
CA GLY A 281 3.31 1.25 -19.67
C GLY A 281 4.64 1.94 -19.45
N LEU A 282 4.95 2.19 -18.19
CA LEU A 282 6.20 2.75 -17.71
C LEU A 282 7.15 1.63 -17.29
N ASP A 283 8.41 1.74 -17.64
CA ASP A 283 9.50 1.01 -17.02
C ASP A 283 10.08 1.87 -15.90
N ASN A 284 10.08 1.37 -14.68
CA ASN A 284 10.49 2.13 -13.51
C ASN A 284 11.66 1.48 -12.80
N VAL A 285 12.54 2.31 -12.24
CA VAL A 285 13.57 1.91 -11.27
C VAL A 285 13.51 2.88 -10.11
N ALA A 286 13.43 2.36 -8.88
CA ALA A 286 13.38 3.20 -7.70
C ALA A 286 14.25 2.68 -6.56
N VAL A 287 14.67 3.60 -5.71
CA VAL A 287 15.28 3.33 -4.42
C VAL A 287 14.55 4.13 -3.34
N HIS A 288 14.28 3.49 -2.21
CA HIS A 288 13.73 4.12 -1.02
C HIS A 288 14.57 3.72 0.19
N VAL A 289 14.89 4.70 1.02
CA VAL A 289 15.63 4.50 2.28
C VAL A 289 14.84 5.17 3.39
N SER A 290 14.75 4.51 4.54
CA SER A 290 14.11 5.08 5.72
C SER A 290 14.88 4.74 6.98
N ALA A 291 14.75 5.60 8.00
CA ALA A 291 15.38 5.43 9.29
C ALA A 291 14.39 5.76 10.41
N LYS A 292 14.51 5.10 11.56
CA LYS A 292 13.80 5.44 12.78
C LYS A 292 14.76 5.55 13.95
N TYR A 293 14.50 6.49 14.84
CA TYR A 293 15.25 6.71 16.06
C TYR A 293 14.31 6.96 17.23
N PRO A 294 14.00 5.92 18.03
CA PRO A 294 13.22 6.06 19.26
C PRO A 294 14.11 6.49 20.42
N VAL A 295 13.65 7.44 21.21
CA VAL A 295 14.30 7.87 22.45
C VAL A 295 13.25 8.28 23.49
N GLY A 296 13.11 7.51 24.56
CA GLY A 296 12.10 7.74 25.57
C GLY A 296 10.69 7.72 24.98
N ARG A 297 9.96 8.83 25.10
CA ARG A 297 8.60 9.02 24.53
C ARG A 297 8.60 9.54 23.10
N HIS A 298 9.77 9.81 22.54
CA HIS A 298 9.94 10.40 21.22
C HIS A 298 10.28 9.31 20.19
N LEU A 299 9.72 9.45 18.97
CA LEU A 299 10.11 8.65 17.83
C LEU A 299 10.32 9.59 16.65
N PHE A 300 11.52 9.62 16.12
CA PHE A 300 11.88 10.33 14.90
C PHE A 300 11.97 9.32 13.77
N THR A 301 11.37 9.65 12.64
CA THR A 301 11.50 8.88 11.41
C THR A 301 11.83 9.80 10.26
N ALA A 302 12.63 9.32 9.31
CA ALA A 302 12.96 10.03 8.10
C ALA A 302 12.96 9.05 6.93
N ALA A 303 12.63 9.55 5.75
CA ALA A 303 12.74 8.76 4.53
C ALA A 303 13.15 9.65 3.34
N ALA A 304 13.79 9.01 2.37
CA ALA A 304 14.09 9.59 1.07
C ALA A 304 13.90 8.53 0.00
N GLY A 305 13.52 8.95 -1.19
CA GLY A 305 13.33 8.08 -2.33
C GLY A 305 13.70 8.75 -3.64
N TYR A 306 14.08 7.92 -4.60
CA TYR A 306 14.33 8.31 -5.96
C TYR A 306 13.60 7.35 -6.90
N LEU A 307 12.97 7.89 -7.92
CA LEU A 307 12.31 7.15 -8.99
C LEU A 307 12.83 7.66 -10.34
N HIS A 308 13.15 6.75 -11.23
CA HIS A 308 13.32 7.02 -12.65
C HIS A 308 12.29 6.21 -13.43
N SER A 309 11.59 6.88 -14.34
CA SER A 309 10.53 6.29 -15.16
C SER A 309 10.78 6.56 -16.63
N LYS A 310 10.52 5.53 -17.44
CA LYS A 310 10.59 5.59 -18.89
C LYS A 310 9.26 5.13 -19.50
N TRP A 311 8.68 5.98 -20.34
CA TRP A 311 7.49 5.64 -21.11
C TRP A 311 7.84 4.81 -22.34
N ASN A 312 7.16 3.69 -22.54
CA ASN A 312 7.40 2.79 -23.67
C ASN A 312 6.58 3.13 -24.92
N GLY A 313 5.64 4.08 -24.81
CA GLY A 313 4.85 4.58 -25.94
C GLY A 313 5.51 5.71 -26.71
N LYS A 314 4.87 6.17 -27.78
CA LYS A 314 5.46 7.14 -28.73
C LYS A 314 5.20 8.60 -28.39
N SER A 315 4.12 8.93 -27.68
CA SER A 315 3.76 10.31 -27.38
C SER A 315 3.55 10.54 -25.89
N THR A 316 3.92 11.73 -25.42
CA THR A 316 3.69 12.22 -24.08
C THR A 316 3.24 13.68 -24.11
N LYS A 317 2.46 14.13 -23.14
CA LYS A 317 2.02 15.55 -23.05
C LYS A 317 3.19 16.51 -22.86
N SER A 318 4.22 16.08 -22.14
CA SER A 318 5.40 16.90 -21.86
C SER A 318 6.43 16.90 -22.97
N GLY A 319 6.29 16.04 -23.97
CA GLY A 319 7.31 15.81 -25.02
C GLY A 319 8.50 14.98 -24.54
N TYR A 320 8.55 14.60 -23.25
CA TYR A 320 9.60 13.76 -22.67
C TYR A 320 9.12 12.32 -22.54
N THR A 321 9.96 11.36 -22.89
CA THR A 321 9.70 9.92 -22.70
C THR A 321 10.33 9.38 -21.42
N GLU A 322 11.15 10.16 -20.73
CA GLU A 322 11.82 9.78 -19.47
C GLU A 322 11.68 10.91 -18.46
N GLY A 323 11.64 10.53 -17.20
CA GLY A 323 11.61 11.47 -16.08
C GLY A 323 12.11 10.86 -14.80
N SER A 324 12.40 11.70 -13.83
CA SER A 324 12.82 11.27 -12.50
C SER A 324 12.06 12.04 -11.43
N MET A 325 11.99 11.47 -10.25
CA MET A 325 11.43 12.11 -9.06
C MET A 325 12.34 11.87 -7.87
N VAL A 326 12.54 12.91 -7.08
CA VAL A 326 13.16 12.81 -5.76
C VAL A 326 12.10 13.14 -4.73
N MET A 327 12.09 12.42 -3.63
CA MET A 327 11.17 12.68 -2.53
C MET A 327 11.86 12.50 -1.19
N GLY A 328 11.32 13.15 -0.16
CA GLY A 328 11.82 13.00 1.20
C GLY A 328 10.90 13.60 2.23
N GLY A 329 11.17 13.29 3.47
CA GLY A 329 10.43 13.86 4.58
C GLY A 329 10.78 13.25 5.93
N VAL A 330 10.15 13.80 6.95
CA VAL A 330 10.34 13.45 8.34
C VAL A 330 9.00 13.33 9.05
N VAL A 331 8.93 12.42 10.03
CA VAL A 331 7.79 12.30 10.94
C VAL A 331 8.32 12.24 12.37
N TYR A 332 7.72 13.02 13.23
CA TYR A 332 7.97 13.02 14.66
C TYR A 332 6.71 12.56 15.39
N TYR A 333 6.90 11.70 16.38
CA TYR A 333 5.84 11.28 17.29
C TYR A 333 6.25 11.52 18.74
N TYR A 334 5.29 11.97 19.52
CA TYR A 334 5.41 12.06 20.97
C TYR A 334 4.33 11.21 21.63
N SER A 335 4.74 10.19 22.39
CA SER A 335 3.82 9.29 23.08
C SER A 335 3.33 9.89 24.38
N LEU A 336 2.06 10.30 24.42
CA LEU A 336 1.36 10.74 25.64
C LEU A 336 1.06 9.55 26.55
N SER A 337 0.71 8.41 25.94
CA SER A 337 0.47 7.14 26.62
C SER A 337 0.87 5.97 25.71
N LYS A 338 0.60 4.72 26.13
CA LYS A 338 0.81 3.53 25.28
C LYS A 338 -0.05 3.53 24.02
N SER A 339 -1.19 4.20 24.04
CA SER A 339 -2.16 4.21 22.93
C SER A 339 -2.53 5.61 22.43
N THR A 340 -1.84 6.67 22.88
CA THR A 340 -2.12 8.05 22.43
C THR A 340 -0.82 8.75 22.08
N ARG A 341 -0.76 9.35 20.90
CA ARG A 341 0.43 10.05 20.40
C ARG A 341 0.05 11.36 19.73
N CYS A 342 0.84 12.40 19.94
CA CYS A 342 0.89 13.55 19.03
C CYS A 342 1.84 13.23 17.89
N TYR A 343 1.61 13.82 16.73
CA TYR A 343 2.49 13.71 15.58
C TYR A 343 2.68 15.04 14.86
N ALA A 344 3.81 15.19 14.21
CA ALA A 344 4.10 16.22 13.23
C ALA A 344 4.89 15.61 12.08
N ALA A 345 4.56 15.96 10.85
CA ALA A 345 5.26 15.47 9.67
C ALA A 345 5.41 16.59 8.63
N ALA A 346 6.49 16.49 7.87
CA ALA A 346 6.73 17.32 6.70
C ALA A 346 7.35 16.46 5.59
N SER A 347 6.91 16.68 4.36
CA SER A 347 7.44 15.97 3.20
C SER A 347 7.39 16.81 1.94
N TRP A 348 8.20 16.44 0.97
CA TRP A 348 8.28 17.06 -0.33
C TRP A 348 8.53 16.00 -1.41
N ALA A 349 8.10 16.29 -2.62
CA ALA A 349 8.41 15.53 -3.81
C ALA A 349 8.63 16.50 -4.98
N ASP A 350 9.61 16.19 -5.83
CA ASP A 350 10.01 16.98 -7.00
C ASP A 350 10.17 16.03 -8.20
N GLY A 351 9.19 16.03 -9.09
CA GLY A 351 9.19 15.31 -10.36
C GLY A 351 9.75 16.18 -11.48
N ARG A 352 10.47 15.57 -12.42
CA ARG A 352 11.11 16.27 -13.52
C ARG A 352 10.83 15.61 -14.86
N LYS A 353 10.78 16.39 -15.93
CA LYS A 353 10.53 15.95 -17.31
C LYS A 353 9.18 15.21 -17.42
N LEU A 354 9.20 13.92 -17.73
CA LEU A 354 7.97 13.12 -17.81
C LEU A 354 7.12 13.20 -16.54
N LEU A 355 7.75 13.22 -15.36
CA LEU A 355 7.07 13.18 -14.06
C LEU A 355 6.67 14.55 -13.53
N ASP A 356 7.09 15.63 -14.18
CA ASP A 356 6.74 17.01 -13.82
C ASP A 356 5.22 17.30 -13.99
N ALA A 357 4.59 16.66 -14.96
CA ALA A 357 3.19 16.88 -15.26
C ALA A 357 2.19 16.36 -14.19
N ALA A 358 2.65 15.60 -13.20
CA ALA A 358 1.79 15.04 -12.17
C ALA A 358 1.81 15.89 -10.88
N PRO A 359 0.72 16.59 -10.52
CA PRO A 359 0.69 17.46 -9.33
C PRO A 359 0.99 16.72 -8.02
N ARG A 360 0.71 15.40 -7.97
CA ARG A 360 1.02 14.58 -6.79
C ARG A 360 2.51 14.28 -6.63
N LEU A 361 3.30 14.43 -7.69
CA LEU A 361 4.74 14.18 -7.70
C LEU A 361 5.54 15.47 -7.53
N ASN A 362 4.88 16.64 -7.44
CA ASN A 362 5.47 17.97 -7.30
C ASN A 362 4.74 18.74 -6.22
N ARG A 363 5.06 18.47 -4.95
CA ARG A 363 4.37 19.15 -3.85
C ARG A 363 5.13 19.12 -2.53
N VAL A 364 4.79 20.10 -1.69
CA VAL A 364 5.18 20.16 -0.29
C VAL A 364 3.96 19.88 0.57
N MET A 365 4.14 19.11 1.64
CA MET A 365 3.08 18.78 2.58
C MET A 365 3.58 18.86 4.01
N GLY A 366 2.64 19.17 4.92
CA GLY A 366 2.85 19.11 6.35
C GLY A 366 1.58 18.69 7.08
N THR A 367 1.72 18.02 8.20
CA THR A 367 0.59 17.65 9.04
C THR A 367 0.98 17.62 10.51
N VAL A 368 0.04 18.00 11.36
CA VAL A 368 0.18 17.91 12.82
C VAL A 368 -1.13 17.41 13.41
N GLY A 369 -1.08 16.60 14.45
CA GLY A 369 -2.31 16.10 15.04
C GLY A 369 -2.11 15.14 16.19
N LEU A 370 -3.19 14.43 16.49
CA LEU A 370 -3.31 13.45 17.55
C LEU A 370 -3.83 12.13 16.98
N MET A 371 -3.31 11.01 17.48
CA MET A 371 -3.80 9.69 17.20
C MET A 371 -4.06 8.91 18.49
N LYS A 372 -5.15 8.17 18.50
CA LYS A 372 -5.56 7.30 19.61
C LYS A 372 -5.88 5.90 19.07
N TYR A 373 -5.18 4.90 19.60
CA TYR A 373 -5.46 3.49 19.33
C TYR A 373 -6.35 2.89 20.43
N PHE A 374 -7.18 1.95 20.09
CA PHE A 374 -8.06 1.20 21.00
C PHE A 374 -8.18 -0.28 20.60
#